data_60dc15073c68acb22900a3b5028bfe67
#
_entry.id   60dc15073c68acb22900a3b5028bfe67
#
_cell.length_a   1.000
_cell.length_b   1.000
_cell.length_c   1.000
_cell.angle_alpha   90.00
_cell.angle_beta   90.00
_cell.angle_gamma   90.00
#
_symmetry.space_group_name_H-M   'P 1'
#
loop_
_entity.id
_entity.type
_entity.pdbx_description
1 polymer ?
#
loop_
_entity_poly.entity_id
_entity_poly.type
_entity_poly.pdbx_seq_one_letter_code
_entity_poly.pdbx_strand_id
1 'polypeptide(L)'
;MPALPLPSRRPRMIATDLDGTIIGYRHTRSGRLSPRTIAALRDAHDAGVEVVFVTGRPLRWLGPLSAQLGPVGPVICSNGAVVVDTAMDDVLIAHPMRVEAVWTATDRLRALDRTVSFGAETLEGFFWEHAFSERAEFRAEVHAAATLEAALPGRLGVVKLMARSDTLAPDAFLAAARAELDELVSATHSAPGIALVEMSAPGVHKAATLAEFAASRGVAPVDVVAFGDMPNDLEMLQWAGLGLAVASGHPSLLAAADGVVGACDDDGVAATVERLLELPTD
;
A
#
# COMPACT_ATOMS: atom_id res chain seq x y z
N MET A 1 8.53 -27.53 -3.52
CA MET A 1 7.62 -26.52 -4.09
C MET A 1 7.56 -26.74 -5.60
N PRO A 2 6.42 -26.55 -6.28
CA PRO A 2 6.40 -26.53 -7.73
C PRO A 2 7.36 -25.46 -8.26
N ALA A 3 7.87 -25.65 -9.47
CA ALA A 3 8.72 -24.64 -10.11
C ALA A 3 7.92 -23.35 -10.30
N LEU A 4 8.52 -22.20 -9.97
CA LEU A 4 7.89 -20.89 -10.22
C LEU A 4 7.65 -20.72 -11.73
N PRO A 5 6.47 -20.26 -12.14
CA PRO A 5 6.14 -20.02 -13.55
C PRO A 5 6.78 -18.72 -14.03
N LEU A 6 8.12 -18.66 -14.06
CA LEU A 6 8.83 -17.46 -14.51
C LEU A 6 8.50 -17.12 -15.96
N PRO A 7 8.47 -15.83 -16.35
CA PRO A 7 8.26 -15.41 -17.72
C PRO A 7 9.43 -15.86 -18.60
N SER A 8 9.22 -15.91 -19.92
CA SER A 8 10.26 -16.31 -20.88
C SER A 8 11.34 -15.25 -21.12
N ARG A 9 11.08 -14.02 -20.69
CA ARG A 9 11.98 -12.86 -20.81
C ARG A 9 11.96 -12.02 -19.55
N ARG A 10 12.97 -11.16 -19.41
CA ARG A 10 13.08 -10.22 -18.30
C ARG A 10 11.86 -9.28 -18.28
N PRO A 11 11.19 -9.09 -17.12
CA PRO A 11 10.10 -8.14 -17.01
C PRO A 11 10.61 -6.72 -17.23
N ARG A 12 9.76 -5.83 -17.70
CA ARG A 12 10.05 -4.40 -17.82
C ARG A 12 9.78 -3.65 -16.51
N MET A 13 8.89 -4.21 -15.66
CA MET A 13 8.55 -3.62 -14.37
C MET A 13 8.44 -4.71 -13.29
N ILE A 14 8.93 -4.39 -12.11
CA ILE A 14 8.72 -5.15 -10.88
C ILE A 14 7.95 -4.27 -9.91
N ALA A 15 6.76 -4.70 -9.50
CA ALA A 15 5.93 -4.05 -8.49
C ALA A 15 5.98 -4.88 -7.20
N THR A 16 6.28 -4.27 -6.05
CA THR A 16 6.34 -4.99 -4.78
C THR A 16 5.63 -4.23 -3.67
N ASP A 17 4.80 -4.93 -2.89
CA ASP A 17 4.41 -4.43 -1.58
C ASP A 17 5.63 -4.36 -0.66
N LEU A 18 5.49 -3.68 0.48
CA LEU A 18 6.54 -3.46 1.46
C LEU A 18 6.41 -4.38 2.69
N ASP A 19 5.39 -4.14 3.50
CA ASP A 19 5.25 -4.73 4.84
C ASP A 19 4.74 -6.17 4.78
N GLY A 20 5.56 -7.12 5.20
CA GLY A 20 5.28 -8.54 5.06
C GLY A 20 5.78 -9.15 3.76
N THR A 21 6.13 -8.31 2.75
CA THR A 21 6.62 -8.74 1.43
C THR A 21 8.13 -8.61 1.30
N ILE A 22 8.69 -7.39 1.51
CA ILE A 22 10.15 -7.15 1.52
C ILE A 22 10.64 -6.56 2.84
N ILE A 23 9.75 -6.06 3.69
CA ILE A 23 10.03 -5.61 5.05
C ILE A 23 9.34 -6.58 6.00
N GLY A 24 10.10 -7.39 6.73
CA GLY A 24 9.53 -8.30 7.73
C GLY A 24 8.71 -7.54 8.78
N TYR A 25 7.61 -8.11 9.25
CA TYR A 25 6.69 -7.45 10.20
C TYR A 25 7.38 -6.96 11.49
N ARG A 26 8.48 -7.60 11.91
CA ARG A 26 9.34 -7.14 13.03
C ARG A 26 10.05 -5.83 12.74
N HIS A 27 10.18 -5.46 11.47
CA HIS A 27 10.89 -4.28 10.99
C HIS A 27 9.98 -3.19 10.42
N THR A 28 8.66 -3.37 10.46
CA THR A 28 7.67 -2.39 9.93
C THR A 28 7.93 -0.97 10.44
N ARG A 29 8.20 -0.81 11.76
CA ARG A 29 8.49 0.53 12.34
C ARG A 29 9.79 1.14 11.82
N SER A 30 10.84 0.35 11.65
CA SER A 30 12.14 0.83 11.20
C SER A 30 12.25 0.95 9.67
N GLY A 31 11.35 0.29 8.94
CA GLY A 31 11.43 0.17 7.48
C GLY A 31 12.68 -0.58 7.01
N ARG A 32 13.33 -1.38 7.89
CA ARG A 32 14.61 -2.03 7.58
C ARG A 32 14.42 -3.13 6.56
N LEU A 33 15.19 -3.03 5.47
CA LEU A 33 15.36 -4.06 4.45
C LEU A 33 16.59 -4.92 4.74
N SER A 34 16.59 -6.15 4.22
CA SER A 34 17.80 -6.96 4.21
C SER A 34 18.84 -6.40 3.20
N PRO A 35 20.15 -6.61 3.42
CA PRO A 35 21.16 -6.22 2.44
C PRO A 35 20.96 -6.89 1.07
N ARG A 36 20.45 -8.13 1.03
CA ARG A 36 20.18 -8.86 -0.20
C ARG A 36 19.04 -8.23 -0.98
N THR A 37 17.92 -7.87 -0.28
CA THR A 37 16.79 -7.18 -0.90
C THR A 37 17.22 -5.84 -1.49
N ILE A 38 18.03 -5.05 -0.76
CA ILE A 38 18.56 -3.78 -1.27
C ILE A 38 19.40 -4.01 -2.55
N ALA A 39 20.30 -4.99 -2.54
CA ALA A 39 21.14 -5.30 -3.69
C ALA A 39 20.30 -5.73 -4.89
N ALA A 40 19.39 -6.70 -4.72
CA ALA A 40 18.58 -7.22 -5.81
C ALA A 40 17.70 -6.15 -6.47
N LEU A 41 17.11 -5.23 -5.68
CA LEU A 41 16.28 -4.15 -6.22
C LEU A 41 17.12 -3.09 -6.95
N ARG A 42 18.32 -2.80 -6.45
CA ARG A 42 19.28 -1.92 -7.16
C ARG A 42 19.78 -2.54 -8.46
N ASP A 43 20.13 -3.82 -8.43
CA ASP A 43 20.56 -4.54 -9.63
C ASP A 43 19.45 -4.58 -10.69
N ALA A 44 18.18 -4.70 -10.27
CA ALA A 44 17.02 -4.62 -11.18
C ALA A 44 16.92 -3.22 -11.82
N HIS A 45 17.01 -2.18 -11.02
CA HIS A 45 17.04 -0.78 -11.49
C HIS A 45 18.18 -0.54 -12.48
N ASP A 46 19.41 -0.95 -12.12
CA ASP A 46 20.61 -0.76 -12.94
C ASP A 46 20.54 -1.57 -14.25
N ALA A 47 19.82 -2.69 -14.24
CA ALA A 47 19.52 -3.49 -15.43
C ALA A 47 18.38 -2.92 -16.30
N GLY A 48 17.83 -1.74 -15.97
CA GLY A 48 16.77 -1.06 -16.72
C GLY A 48 15.35 -1.58 -16.45
N VAL A 49 15.16 -2.38 -15.40
CA VAL A 49 13.84 -2.80 -14.94
C VAL A 49 13.27 -1.70 -14.04
N GLU A 50 12.06 -1.22 -14.34
CA GLU A 50 11.41 -0.22 -13.49
C GLU A 50 10.92 -0.88 -12.20
N VAL A 51 11.46 -0.48 -11.05
CA VAL A 51 11.03 -0.98 -9.73
C VAL A 51 10.01 -0.02 -9.16
N VAL A 52 8.82 -0.52 -8.81
CA VAL A 52 7.72 0.25 -8.25
C VAL A 52 7.35 -0.33 -6.89
N PHE A 53 7.39 0.48 -5.85
CA PHE A 53 6.94 0.09 -4.52
C PHE A 53 5.46 0.44 -4.37
N VAL A 54 4.63 -0.50 -3.88
CA VAL A 54 3.17 -0.33 -3.80
C VAL A 54 2.69 -0.65 -2.38
N THR A 55 2.37 0.35 -1.58
CA THR A 55 2.18 0.17 -0.14
C THR A 55 0.96 0.88 0.44
N GLY A 56 0.45 0.36 1.56
CA GLY A 56 -0.50 1.05 2.42
C GLY A 56 0.13 2.19 3.24
N ARG A 57 1.45 2.26 3.34
CA ARG A 57 2.14 3.31 4.10
C ARG A 57 1.79 4.69 3.55
N PRO A 58 1.61 5.69 4.42
CA PRO A 58 1.49 7.08 3.99
C PRO A 58 2.83 7.66 3.56
N LEU A 59 2.80 8.74 2.77
CA LEU A 59 3.98 9.45 2.28
C LEU A 59 5.02 9.74 3.38
N ARG A 60 4.57 10.24 4.54
CA ARG A 60 5.42 10.59 5.70
C ARG A 60 6.24 9.43 6.28
N TRP A 61 5.93 8.17 5.93
CA TRP A 61 6.67 6.98 6.41
C TRP A 61 7.66 6.42 5.40
N LEU A 62 7.83 7.06 4.26
CA LEU A 62 8.72 6.57 3.20
C LEU A 62 10.21 6.93 3.43
N GLY A 63 10.50 7.91 4.29
CA GLY A 63 11.88 8.36 4.56
C GLY A 63 12.88 7.23 4.84
N PRO A 64 12.59 6.26 5.75
CA PRO A 64 13.49 5.14 6.01
C PRO A 64 13.72 4.23 4.80
N LEU A 65 12.74 4.08 3.90
CA LEU A 65 12.86 3.31 2.66
C LEU A 65 13.79 4.03 1.68
N SER A 66 13.53 5.30 1.42
CA SER A 66 14.32 6.13 0.51
C SER A 66 15.78 6.24 0.96
N ALA A 67 16.04 6.35 2.27
CA ALA A 67 17.38 6.39 2.84
C ALA A 67 18.18 5.10 2.59
N GLN A 68 17.54 3.94 2.49
CA GLN A 68 18.19 2.65 2.27
C GLN A 68 18.36 2.33 0.78
N LEU A 69 17.34 2.59 -0.03
CA LEU A 69 17.33 2.23 -1.45
C LEU A 69 17.98 3.31 -2.34
N GLY A 70 17.89 4.58 -1.95
CA GLY A 70 18.21 5.69 -2.86
C GLY A 70 17.13 5.82 -3.95
N PRO A 71 17.48 6.31 -5.15
CA PRO A 71 16.53 6.58 -6.25
C PRO A 71 16.21 5.32 -7.07
N VAL A 72 15.88 4.21 -6.42
CA VAL A 72 15.60 2.93 -7.13
C VAL A 72 14.29 2.97 -7.91
N GLY A 73 13.29 3.73 -7.45
CA GLY A 73 12.04 3.84 -8.17
C GLY A 73 10.94 4.58 -7.41
N PRO A 74 9.80 4.83 -8.07
CA PRO A 74 8.65 5.51 -7.46
C PRO A 74 7.94 4.63 -6.43
N VAL A 75 7.21 5.32 -5.55
CA VAL A 75 6.38 4.67 -4.55
C VAL A 75 4.92 5.04 -4.75
N ILE A 76 4.08 4.04 -4.94
CA ILE A 76 2.62 4.14 -4.86
C ILE A 76 2.24 3.92 -3.40
N CYS A 77 1.87 4.97 -2.70
CA CYS A 77 1.57 4.95 -1.26
C CYS A 77 0.08 5.15 -0.96
N SER A 78 -0.29 5.03 0.31
CA SER A 78 -1.68 5.14 0.77
C SER A 78 -2.66 4.26 -0.01
N ASN A 79 -2.29 2.98 -0.28
CA ASN A 79 -3.07 2.01 -1.05
C ASN A 79 -3.44 2.48 -2.48
N GLY A 80 -2.59 3.29 -3.12
CA GLY A 80 -2.84 3.78 -4.47
C GLY A 80 -3.22 5.27 -4.55
N ALA A 81 -3.45 5.92 -3.43
CA ALA A 81 -3.94 7.30 -3.46
C ALA A 81 -2.89 8.33 -3.90
N VAL A 82 -1.59 8.00 -3.80
CA VAL A 82 -0.49 8.92 -4.18
C VAL A 82 0.64 8.14 -4.82
N VAL A 83 1.20 8.66 -5.90
CA VAL A 83 2.47 8.21 -6.49
C VAL A 83 3.52 9.28 -6.31
N VAL A 84 4.65 8.92 -5.72
CA VAL A 84 5.76 9.85 -5.48
C VAL A 84 7.05 9.37 -6.14
N ASP A 85 7.79 10.29 -6.69
CA ASP A 85 9.19 10.10 -7.04
C ASP A 85 10.05 10.45 -5.82
N THR A 86 10.59 9.43 -5.16
CA THR A 86 11.39 9.64 -3.94
C THR A 86 12.76 10.25 -4.21
N ALA A 87 13.23 10.24 -5.47
CA ALA A 87 14.50 10.87 -5.85
C ALA A 87 14.33 12.39 -6.02
N MET A 88 13.17 12.83 -6.48
CA MET A 88 12.87 14.24 -6.75
C MET A 88 12.05 14.89 -5.63
N ASP A 89 11.60 14.08 -4.65
CA ASP A 89 10.63 14.51 -3.61
C ASP A 89 9.38 15.16 -4.24
N ASP A 90 8.89 14.56 -5.34
CA ASP A 90 7.80 15.11 -6.14
C ASP A 90 6.61 14.14 -6.18
N VAL A 91 5.40 14.71 -6.14
CA VAL A 91 4.14 13.97 -6.28
C VAL A 91 3.79 13.88 -7.76
N LEU A 92 3.89 12.67 -8.32
CA LEU A 92 3.59 12.40 -9.73
C LEU A 92 2.08 12.27 -9.99
N ILE A 93 1.35 11.61 -9.09
CA ILE A 93 -0.09 11.37 -9.17
C ILE A 93 -0.69 11.51 -7.77
N ALA A 94 -1.86 12.12 -7.67
CA ALA A 94 -2.64 12.13 -6.43
C ALA A 94 -4.13 11.98 -6.73
N HIS A 95 -4.81 11.12 -5.97
CA HIS A 95 -6.23 10.84 -6.05
C HIS A 95 -6.93 11.21 -4.73
N PRO A 96 -7.14 12.51 -4.44
CA PRO A 96 -7.81 12.92 -3.22
C PRO A 96 -9.29 12.53 -3.23
N MET A 97 -9.82 12.24 -2.07
CA MET A 97 -11.24 12.05 -1.85
C MET A 97 -11.99 13.38 -2.04
N ARG A 98 -13.21 13.30 -2.54
CA ARG A 98 -14.10 14.48 -2.53
C ARG A 98 -14.41 14.87 -1.10
N VAL A 99 -14.40 16.14 -0.79
CA VAL A 99 -14.60 16.63 0.58
C VAL A 99 -15.97 16.23 1.14
N GLU A 100 -17.00 16.22 0.30
CA GLU A 100 -18.35 15.78 0.66
C GLU A 100 -18.38 14.27 1.02
N ALA A 101 -17.58 13.45 0.33
CA ALA A 101 -17.47 12.02 0.63
C ALA A 101 -16.79 11.79 1.99
N VAL A 102 -15.77 12.59 2.34
CA VAL A 102 -15.12 12.53 3.65
C VAL A 102 -16.13 12.78 4.77
N TRP A 103 -16.89 13.88 4.69
CA TRP A 103 -17.87 14.23 5.73
C TRP A 103 -19.05 13.25 5.77
N THR A 104 -19.55 12.83 4.63
CA THR A 104 -20.61 11.82 4.58
C THR A 104 -20.15 10.49 5.21
N ALA A 105 -18.91 10.06 4.94
CA ALA A 105 -18.35 8.86 5.53
C ALA A 105 -18.20 8.98 7.05
N THR A 106 -17.69 10.12 7.56
CA THR A 106 -17.58 10.34 9.00
C THR A 106 -18.94 10.31 9.69
N ASP A 107 -19.95 10.98 9.13
CA ASP A 107 -21.30 11.03 9.70
C ASP A 107 -21.97 9.65 9.74
N ARG A 108 -21.91 8.89 8.64
CA ARG A 108 -22.50 7.55 8.57
C ARG A 108 -21.84 6.57 9.51
N LEU A 109 -20.51 6.56 9.59
CA LEU A 109 -19.78 5.66 10.49
C LEU A 109 -19.98 6.04 11.97
N ARG A 110 -20.12 7.33 12.33
CA ARG A 110 -20.51 7.74 13.68
C ARG A 110 -21.94 7.34 14.03
N ALA A 111 -22.84 7.35 13.06
CA ALA A 111 -24.21 6.87 13.26
C ALA A 111 -24.28 5.36 13.47
N LEU A 112 -23.40 4.60 12.79
CA LEU A 112 -23.26 3.15 12.94
C LEU A 112 -22.69 2.77 14.32
N ASP A 113 -21.61 3.45 14.74
CA ASP A 113 -20.95 3.20 16.02
C ASP A 113 -20.36 4.52 16.57
N ARG A 114 -20.88 4.95 17.72
CA ARG A 114 -20.48 6.20 18.38
C ARG A 114 -19.07 6.18 18.95
N THR A 115 -18.41 5.04 19.01
CA THR A 115 -17.02 4.89 19.43
C THR A 115 -16.03 5.13 18.31
N VAL A 116 -16.51 5.29 17.07
CA VAL A 116 -15.65 5.52 15.91
C VAL A 116 -14.93 6.85 16.02
N SER A 117 -13.63 6.79 15.86
CA SER A 117 -12.74 7.94 15.80
C SER A 117 -11.98 7.97 14.49
N PHE A 118 -11.57 9.17 14.05
CA PHE A 118 -11.03 9.38 12.72
C PHE A 118 -9.64 9.98 12.69
N GLY A 119 -8.89 9.60 11.62
CA GLY A 119 -7.67 10.23 11.18
C GLY A 119 -7.69 10.41 9.65
N ALA A 120 -7.07 11.47 9.16
CA ALA A 120 -6.99 11.78 7.73
C ALA A 120 -5.55 12.07 7.31
N GLU A 121 -5.06 11.34 6.31
CA GLU A 121 -3.81 11.66 5.61
C GLU A 121 -4.10 12.63 4.48
N THR A 122 -3.29 13.65 4.36
CA THR A 122 -3.25 14.59 3.25
C THR A 122 -1.83 14.67 2.70
N LEU A 123 -1.60 15.42 1.64
CA LEU A 123 -0.25 15.69 1.15
C LEU A 123 0.55 16.62 2.09
N GLU A 124 -0.15 17.40 2.92
CA GLU A 124 0.44 18.36 3.85
C GLU A 124 0.68 17.80 5.25
N GLY A 125 0.12 16.61 5.57
CA GLY A 125 0.30 15.98 6.87
C GLY A 125 -0.83 15.09 7.32
N PHE A 126 -0.79 14.70 8.60
CA PHE A 126 -1.78 13.84 9.23
C PHE A 126 -2.61 14.62 10.25
N PHE A 127 -3.92 14.53 10.12
CA PHE A 127 -4.92 15.20 10.95
C PHE A 127 -5.78 14.14 11.63
N TRP A 128 -6.03 14.28 12.96
CA TRP A 128 -6.78 13.24 13.66
C TRP A 128 -7.59 13.77 14.84
N GLU A 129 -8.54 12.97 15.28
CA GLU A 129 -9.26 13.19 16.54
C GLU A 129 -8.43 12.73 17.74
N HIS A 130 -8.56 13.42 18.89
CA HIS A 130 -7.87 12.99 20.11
C HIS A 130 -8.16 11.54 20.47
N ALA A 131 -9.41 11.08 20.33
CA ALA A 131 -9.80 9.70 20.59
C ALA A 131 -9.08 8.68 19.69
N PHE A 132 -8.73 9.06 18.44
CA PHE A 132 -7.94 8.24 17.54
C PHE A 132 -6.49 8.16 18.00
N SER A 133 -5.92 9.28 18.49
CA SER A 133 -4.51 9.41 18.88
C SER A 133 -4.14 8.69 20.17
N GLU A 134 -5.03 8.66 21.14
CA GLU A 134 -4.77 8.02 22.46
C GLU A 134 -4.40 6.55 22.33
N ARG A 135 -4.75 5.95 21.19
CA ARG A 135 -4.58 4.52 20.89
C ARG A 135 -3.60 4.23 19.76
N ALA A 136 -3.16 5.27 19.06
CA ALA A 136 -2.15 5.15 18.03
C ALA A 136 -0.76 5.40 18.62
N GLU A 137 0.14 4.44 18.55
CA GLU A 137 1.53 4.58 19.00
C GLU A 137 2.37 5.57 18.14
N PHE A 138 1.72 6.40 17.34
CA PHE A 138 2.35 7.27 16.36
C PHE A 138 2.42 8.70 16.86
N ARG A 139 3.59 9.08 17.34
CA ARG A 139 3.95 10.48 17.63
C ARG A 139 4.66 11.06 16.42
N ALA A 140 3.90 11.60 15.46
CA ALA A 140 4.44 12.46 14.41
C ALA A 140 3.91 13.89 14.62
N GLU A 141 4.45 14.87 13.92
CA GLU A 141 3.89 16.23 13.88
C GLU A 141 2.42 16.15 13.47
N VAL A 142 1.52 16.56 14.38
CA VAL A 142 0.15 16.14 14.31
C VAL A 142 -0.77 17.28 14.66
N HIS A 143 -1.74 17.47 13.83
CA HIS A 143 -2.87 18.36 14.08
C HIS A 143 -4.01 17.55 14.70
N ALA A 144 -4.05 17.49 16.03
CA ALA A 144 -5.10 16.80 16.77
C ALA A 144 -6.14 17.77 17.29
N ALA A 145 -7.42 17.39 17.21
CA ALA A 145 -8.54 18.15 17.77
C ALA A 145 -9.61 17.22 18.35
N ALA A 146 -10.66 17.79 18.93
CA ALA A 146 -11.77 17.00 19.47
C ALA A 146 -12.54 16.25 18.38
N THR A 147 -12.64 16.82 17.19
CA THR A 147 -13.29 16.22 16.02
C THR A 147 -12.43 16.40 14.79
N LEU A 148 -12.64 15.56 13.76
CA LEU A 148 -11.90 15.65 12.51
C LEU A 148 -12.17 16.97 11.78
N GLU A 149 -13.40 17.50 11.87
CA GLU A 149 -13.80 18.78 11.30
C GLU A 149 -13.01 19.96 11.91
N ALA A 150 -12.67 19.85 13.18
CA ALA A 150 -11.85 20.86 13.86
C ALA A 150 -10.34 20.68 13.58
N ALA A 151 -9.89 19.45 13.34
CA ALA A 151 -8.50 19.14 13.05
C ALA A 151 -8.13 19.48 11.61
N LEU A 152 -8.99 19.10 10.65
CA LEU A 152 -8.71 19.16 9.22
C LEU A 152 -9.16 20.49 8.61
N PRO A 153 -8.25 21.34 8.11
CA PRO A 153 -8.62 22.53 7.34
C PRO A 153 -9.40 22.14 6.07
N GLY A 154 -10.57 22.74 5.85
CA GLY A 154 -11.56 22.31 4.85
C GLY A 154 -11.15 22.39 3.37
N ARG A 155 -9.88 22.70 3.07
CA ARG A 155 -9.34 22.76 1.70
C ARG A 155 -8.24 21.73 1.44
N LEU A 156 -7.85 20.93 2.44
CA LEU A 156 -6.81 19.92 2.26
C LEU A 156 -7.40 18.68 1.59
N GLY A 157 -6.74 18.20 0.55
CA GLY A 157 -7.10 16.98 -0.15
C GLY A 157 -6.79 15.76 0.72
N VAL A 158 -7.82 15.08 1.23
CA VAL A 158 -7.67 13.81 1.97
C VAL A 158 -7.36 12.71 0.99
N VAL A 159 -6.20 12.08 1.11
CA VAL A 159 -5.79 10.94 0.28
C VAL A 159 -6.07 9.60 0.96
N LYS A 160 -6.19 9.58 2.29
CA LYS A 160 -6.66 8.43 3.05
C LYS A 160 -7.42 8.89 4.28
N LEU A 161 -8.67 8.44 4.43
CA LEU A 161 -9.45 8.59 5.65
C LEU A 161 -9.37 7.27 6.44
N MET A 162 -9.08 7.35 7.72
CA MET A 162 -9.04 6.19 8.62
C MET A 162 -10.14 6.31 9.66
N ALA A 163 -10.82 5.20 9.91
CA ALA A 163 -11.83 5.08 10.96
C ALA A 163 -11.48 3.89 11.86
N ARG A 164 -11.55 4.08 13.16
CA ARG A 164 -11.30 3.06 14.18
C ARG A 164 -12.52 2.90 15.06
N SER A 165 -12.99 1.67 15.22
CA SER A 165 -14.02 1.30 16.19
C SER A 165 -13.41 0.64 17.41
N ASP A 166 -14.05 0.85 18.58
CA ASP A 166 -13.68 0.20 19.84
C ASP A 166 -14.58 -0.96 20.19
N THR A 167 -15.73 -1.08 19.52
CA THR A 167 -16.77 -2.04 19.87
C THR A 167 -16.93 -3.14 18.84
N LEU A 168 -16.61 -2.89 17.58
CA LEU A 168 -16.77 -3.85 16.50
C LEU A 168 -15.51 -4.70 16.30
N ALA A 169 -15.70 -5.96 15.88
CA ALA A 169 -14.59 -6.79 15.40
C ALA A 169 -14.09 -6.26 14.03
N PRO A 170 -12.78 -6.46 13.69
CA PRO A 170 -12.18 -5.91 12.46
C PRO A 170 -12.96 -6.20 11.18
N ASP A 171 -13.29 -7.47 10.93
CA ASP A 171 -14.01 -7.88 9.71
C ASP A 171 -15.46 -7.38 9.70
N ALA A 172 -16.11 -7.35 10.87
CA ALA A 172 -17.47 -6.83 10.99
C ALA A 172 -17.51 -5.32 10.71
N PHE A 173 -16.50 -4.58 11.20
CA PHE A 173 -16.42 -3.14 10.95
C PHE A 173 -16.14 -2.84 9.48
N LEU A 174 -15.24 -3.58 8.83
CA LEU A 174 -15.00 -3.44 7.39
C LEU A 174 -16.25 -3.76 6.57
N ALA A 175 -16.95 -4.86 6.90
CA ALA A 175 -18.19 -5.24 6.19
C ALA A 175 -19.27 -4.17 6.33
N ALA A 176 -19.45 -3.64 7.55
CA ALA A 176 -20.40 -2.57 7.81
C ALA A 176 -20.03 -1.26 7.09
N ALA A 177 -18.73 -0.87 7.13
CA ALA A 177 -18.26 0.31 6.43
C ALA A 177 -18.47 0.20 4.91
N ARG A 178 -18.21 -0.96 4.32
CA ARG A 178 -18.49 -1.21 2.89
C ARG A 178 -19.96 -1.11 2.57
N ALA A 179 -20.82 -1.71 3.37
CA ALA A 179 -22.28 -1.65 3.16
C ALA A 179 -22.82 -0.21 3.21
N GLU A 180 -22.27 0.63 4.07
CA GLU A 180 -22.71 2.03 4.24
C GLU A 180 -22.11 2.99 3.21
N LEU A 181 -20.92 2.70 2.66
CA LEU A 181 -20.11 3.67 1.95
C LEU A 181 -19.72 3.26 0.52
N ASP A 182 -20.18 2.11 0.01
CA ASP A 182 -19.73 1.44 -1.22
C ASP A 182 -19.56 2.37 -2.44
N GLU A 183 -20.49 3.32 -2.63
CA GLU A 183 -20.42 4.27 -3.75
C GLU A 183 -19.56 5.52 -3.45
N LEU A 184 -19.18 5.72 -2.20
CA LEU A 184 -18.48 6.95 -1.77
C LEU A 184 -16.99 6.79 -1.65
N VAL A 185 -16.53 5.58 -1.27
CA VAL A 185 -15.13 5.30 -0.96
C VAL A 185 -14.74 3.86 -1.32
N SER A 186 -13.47 3.63 -1.57
CA SER A 186 -12.88 2.28 -1.55
C SER A 186 -12.42 1.97 -0.12
N ALA A 187 -13.02 0.97 0.55
CA ALA A 187 -12.73 0.62 1.93
C ALA A 187 -11.95 -0.70 2.04
N THR A 188 -10.85 -0.68 2.81
CA THR A 188 -9.99 -1.84 3.09
C THR A 188 -9.49 -1.80 4.54
N HIS A 189 -8.81 -2.88 4.98
CA HIS A 189 -8.00 -2.86 6.20
C HIS A 189 -6.66 -3.54 5.95
N SER A 190 -5.62 -3.06 6.65
CA SER A 190 -4.25 -3.58 6.55
C SER A 190 -3.63 -3.89 7.93
N ALA A 191 -4.39 -3.70 9.01
CA ALA A 191 -3.93 -3.89 10.39
C ALA A 191 -4.60 -5.13 11.02
N PRO A 192 -3.94 -6.30 11.06
CA PRO A 192 -4.50 -7.51 11.66
C PRO A 192 -4.89 -7.28 13.13
N GLY A 193 -6.11 -7.71 13.50
CA GLY A 193 -6.59 -7.66 14.88
C GLY A 193 -7.01 -6.28 15.39
N ILE A 194 -6.98 -5.25 14.55
CA ILE A 194 -7.42 -3.89 14.88
C ILE A 194 -8.63 -3.53 14.03
N ALA A 195 -9.72 -3.06 14.65
CA ALA A 195 -10.89 -2.56 13.94
C ALA A 195 -10.61 -1.17 13.34
N LEU A 196 -9.71 -1.15 12.35
CA LEU A 196 -9.27 0.03 11.61
C LEU A 196 -9.65 -0.16 10.14
N VAL A 197 -10.51 0.70 9.63
CA VAL A 197 -10.86 0.77 8.22
C VAL A 197 -10.13 1.95 7.58
N GLU A 198 -9.46 1.67 6.48
CA GLU A 198 -8.80 2.66 5.61
C GLU A 198 -9.67 2.91 4.39
N MET A 199 -9.91 4.16 4.07
CA MET A 199 -10.77 4.60 2.96
C MET A 199 -10.03 5.53 2.04
N SER A 200 -10.18 5.33 0.73
CA SER A 200 -9.65 6.17 -0.35
C SER A 200 -10.78 6.59 -1.30
N ALA A 201 -10.48 7.40 -2.29
CA ALA A 201 -11.43 7.74 -3.34
C ALA A 201 -11.97 6.48 -4.05
N PRO A 202 -13.21 6.48 -4.57
CA PRO A 202 -13.79 5.33 -5.24
C PRO A 202 -12.90 4.81 -6.38
N GLY A 203 -12.69 3.50 -6.45
CA GLY A 203 -11.85 2.86 -7.46
C GLY A 203 -10.35 3.02 -7.25
N VAL A 204 -9.91 3.77 -6.25
CA VAL A 204 -8.49 3.92 -5.91
C VAL A 204 -8.06 2.76 -5.03
N HIS A 205 -7.17 1.92 -5.56
CA HIS A 205 -6.52 0.81 -4.87
C HIS A 205 -5.17 0.51 -5.55
N LYS A 206 -4.34 -0.31 -4.92
CA LYS A 206 -2.98 -0.63 -5.38
C LYS A 206 -2.91 -0.96 -6.87
N ALA A 207 -3.78 -1.85 -7.35
CA ALA A 207 -3.79 -2.30 -8.74
C ALA A 207 -4.19 -1.20 -9.73
N ALA A 208 -5.22 -0.40 -9.42
CA ALA A 208 -5.71 0.64 -10.33
C ALA A 208 -4.62 1.69 -10.59
N THR A 209 -3.96 2.15 -9.53
CA THR A 209 -2.90 3.16 -9.65
C THR A 209 -1.62 2.59 -10.24
N LEU A 210 -1.28 1.31 -9.95
CA LEU A 210 -0.17 0.65 -10.63
C LEU A 210 -0.44 0.54 -12.14
N ALA A 211 -1.66 0.20 -12.54
CA ALA A 211 -2.07 0.12 -13.96
C ALA A 211 -1.97 1.49 -14.65
N GLU A 212 -2.45 2.55 -14.02
CA GLU A 212 -2.32 3.93 -14.50
C GLU A 212 -0.85 4.33 -14.67
N PHE A 213 -0.04 4.07 -13.65
CA PHE A 213 1.39 4.37 -13.68
C PHE A 213 2.12 3.57 -14.77
N ALA A 214 1.91 2.25 -14.85
CA ALA A 214 2.51 1.40 -15.87
C ALA A 214 2.12 1.86 -17.29
N ALA A 215 0.85 2.21 -17.52
CA ALA A 215 0.39 2.75 -18.79
C ALA A 215 1.11 4.05 -19.17
N SER A 216 1.36 4.94 -18.20
CA SER A 216 2.11 6.20 -18.42
C SER A 216 3.58 5.94 -18.84
N ARG A 217 4.13 4.78 -18.46
CA ARG A 217 5.48 4.30 -18.83
C ARG A 217 5.48 3.43 -20.10
N GLY A 218 4.32 3.20 -20.71
CA GLY A 218 4.20 2.29 -21.86
C GLY A 218 4.54 0.83 -21.52
N VAL A 219 4.26 0.41 -20.28
CA VAL A 219 4.47 -0.98 -19.81
C VAL A 219 3.13 -1.69 -19.79
N ALA A 220 3.01 -2.80 -20.52
CA ALA A 220 1.82 -3.63 -20.52
C ALA A 220 1.80 -4.57 -19.31
N PRO A 221 0.61 -5.00 -18.82
CA PRO A 221 0.53 -5.92 -17.67
C PRO A 221 1.38 -7.18 -17.85
N VAL A 222 1.45 -7.75 -19.06
CA VAL A 222 2.24 -8.95 -19.38
C VAL A 222 3.75 -8.80 -19.08
N ASP A 223 4.25 -7.57 -19.04
CA ASP A 223 5.64 -7.24 -18.78
C ASP A 223 5.90 -6.86 -17.31
N VAL A 224 4.89 -7.05 -16.43
CA VAL A 224 4.94 -6.74 -15.00
C VAL A 224 4.99 -8.01 -14.17
N VAL A 225 5.91 -8.07 -13.21
CA VAL A 225 5.92 -9.06 -12.12
C VAL A 225 5.56 -8.33 -10.84
N ALA A 226 4.54 -8.83 -10.12
CA ALA A 226 4.09 -8.23 -8.87
C ALA A 226 4.28 -9.17 -7.68
N PHE A 227 4.63 -8.60 -6.50
CA PHE A 227 4.81 -9.32 -5.24
C PHE A 227 3.93 -8.72 -4.14
N GLY A 228 3.32 -9.60 -3.32
CA GLY A 228 2.49 -9.19 -2.20
C GLY A 228 2.32 -10.27 -1.14
N ASP A 229 1.69 -9.92 -0.01
CA ASP A 229 1.44 -10.83 1.11
C ASP A 229 0.01 -10.76 1.67
N MET A 230 -0.71 -9.66 1.48
CA MET A 230 -2.02 -9.41 2.10
C MET A 230 -3.16 -9.28 1.08
N PRO A 231 -4.44 -9.42 1.53
CA PRO A 231 -5.60 -9.34 0.62
C PRO A 231 -5.71 -8.06 -0.20
N ASN A 232 -5.16 -6.92 0.28
CA ASN A 232 -5.11 -5.66 -0.48
C ASN A 232 -4.12 -5.69 -1.64
N ASP A 233 -3.33 -6.78 -1.81
CA ASP A 233 -2.46 -7.01 -2.96
C ASP A 233 -3.13 -7.86 -4.04
N LEU A 234 -4.28 -8.46 -3.74
CA LEU A 234 -4.90 -9.46 -4.60
C LEU A 234 -5.13 -8.95 -6.03
N GLU A 235 -5.76 -7.78 -6.15
CA GLU A 235 -6.04 -7.20 -7.46
C GLU A 235 -4.74 -6.82 -8.20
N MET A 236 -3.68 -6.43 -7.46
CA MET A 236 -2.38 -6.12 -8.04
C MET A 236 -1.72 -7.37 -8.61
N LEU A 237 -1.74 -8.47 -7.88
CA LEU A 237 -1.20 -9.75 -8.36
C LEU A 237 -2.00 -10.27 -9.56
N GLN A 238 -3.32 -10.18 -9.54
CA GLN A 238 -4.19 -10.61 -10.64
C GLN A 238 -4.07 -9.75 -11.90
N TRP A 239 -3.74 -8.46 -11.74
CA TRP A 239 -3.56 -7.55 -12.86
C TRP A 239 -2.20 -7.75 -13.55
N ALA A 240 -1.14 -8.06 -12.81
CA ALA A 240 0.20 -8.26 -13.35
C ALA A 240 0.27 -9.50 -14.28
N GLY A 241 1.21 -9.51 -15.21
CA GLY A 241 1.46 -10.68 -16.06
C GLY A 241 1.96 -11.89 -15.27
N LEU A 242 2.56 -11.66 -14.09
CA LEU A 242 2.92 -12.69 -13.13
C LEU A 242 2.76 -12.13 -11.71
N GLY A 243 1.77 -12.62 -10.99
CA GLY A 243 1.51 -12.26 -9.59
C GLY A 243 2.02 -13.31 -8.62
N LEU A 244 2.94 -12.94 -7.76
CA LEU A 244 3.65 -13.84 -6.83
C LEU A 244 3.36 -13.47 -5.38
N ALA A 245 2.90 -14.44 -4.59
CA ALA A 245 2.73 -14.27 -3.15
C ALA A 245 3.97 -14.76 -2.40
N VAL A 246 4.36 -14.07 -1.31
CA VAL A 246 5.38 -14.61 -0.40
C VAL A 246 4.80 -15.72 0.47
N ALA A 247 5.59 -16.73 0.79
CA ALA A 247 5.14 -17.91 1.55
C ALA A 247 4.60 -17.60 2.95
N SER A 248 4.98 -16.47 3.52
CA SER A 248 4.45 -15.93 4.78
C SER A 248 3.13 -15.16 4.65
N GLY A 249 2.60 -15.04 3.43
CA GLY A 249 1.42 -14.23 3.13
C GLY A 249 0.10 -14.86 3.60
N HIS A 250 -0.96 -14.07 3.46
CA HIS A 250 -2.31 -14.47 3.85
C HIS A 250 -2.83 -15.64 3.00
N PRO A 251 -3.54 -16.63 3.59
CA PRO A 251 -4.01 -17.81 2.86
C PRO A 251 -4.82 -17.53 1.60
N SER A 252 -5.65 -16.47 1.61
CA SER A 252 -6.44 -16.09 0.42
C SER A 252 -5.57 -15.61 -0.73
N LEU A 253 -4.47 -14.91 -0.44
CA LEU A 253 -3.53 -14.46 -1.46
C LEU A 253 -2.71 -15.63 -2.01
N LEU A 254 -2.22 -16.52 -1.13
CA LEU A 254 -1.50 -17.75 -1.53
C LEU A 254 -2.31 -18.64 -2.46
N ALA A 255 -3.65 -18.68 -2.27
CA ALA A 255 -4.56 -19.48 -3.09
C ALA A 255 -4.84 -18.87 -4.47
N ALA A 256 -4.66 -17.55 -4.61
CA ALA A 256 -5.05 -16.79 -5.81
C ALA A 256 -3.85 -16.34 -6.67
N ALA A 257 -2.63 -16.40 -6.14
CA ALA A 257 -1.42 -16.00 -6.84
C ALA A 257 -1.02 -17.05 -7.90
N ASP A 258 -0.34 -16.63 -8.97
CA ASP A 258 0.21 -17.50 -10.01
C ASP A 258 1.33 -18.40 -9.48
N GLY A 259 2.01 -17.97 -8.40
CA GLY A 259 3.04 -18.75 -7.73
C GLY A 259 3.38 -18.21 -6.34
N VAL A 260 4.11 -19.03 -5.59
CA VAL A 260 4.54 -18.69 -4.22
C VAL A 260 6.06 -18.67 -4.16
N VAL A 261 6.62 -17.54 -3.73
CA VAL A 261 8.07 -17.37 -3.51
C VAL A 261 8.45 -17.66 -2.06
N GLY A 262 9.73 -17.63 -1.71
CA GLY A 262 10.19 -17.76 -0.33
C GLY A 262 9.53 -16.74 0.61
N ALA A 263 9.56 -17.00 1.91
CA ALA A 263 9.02 -16.08 2.90
C ALA A 263 9.79 -14.75 2.89
N CYS A 264 9.15 -13.69 3.39
CA CYS A 264 9.75 -12.36 3.50
C CYS A 264 11.08 -12.40 4.31
N ASP A 265 11.06 -13.07 5.47
CA ASP A 265 12.24 -13.20 6.34
C ASP A 265 13.37 -14.07 5.73
N ASP A 266 13.10 -14.80 4.64
CA ASP A 266 14.05 -15.63 3.88
C ASP A 266 14.50 -14.97 2.56
N ASP A 267 14.25 -13.67 2.40
CA ASP A 267 14.55 -12.90 1.18
C ASP A 267 13.91 -13.47 -0.10
N GLY A 268 12.69 -14.01 -0.01
CA GLY A 268 12.03 -14.70 -1.11
C GLY A 268 11.82 -13.85 -2.36
N VAL A 269 11.52 -12.56 -2.18
CA VAL A 269 11.42 -11.59 -3.29
C VAL A 269 12.79 -11.36 -3.93
N ALA A 270 13.83 -11.08 -3.12
CA ALA A 270 15.17 -10.84 -3.63
C ALA A 270 15.70 -12.03 -4.45
N ALA A 271 15.56 -13.26 -3.91
CA ALA A 271 15.95 -14.47 -4.62
C ALA A 271 15.21 -14.67 -5.95
N THR A 272 13.97 -14.18 -6.04
CA THR A 272 13.18 -14.23 -7.28
C THR A 272 13.61 -13.15 -8.25
N VAL A 273 13.86 -11.93 -7.78
CA VAL A 273 14.37 -10.82 -8.61
C VAL A 273 15.72 -11.19 -9.24
N GLU A 274 16.65 -11.77 -8.46
CA GLU A 274 17.92 -12.27 -8.98
C GLU A 274 17.73 -13.23 -10.17
N ARG A 275 16.78 -14.18 -10.06
CA ARG A 275 16.44 -15.12 -11.16
C ARG A 275 15.79 -14.44 -12.36
N LEU A 276 14.93 -13.43 -12.13
CA LEU A 276 14.31 -12.66 -13.20
C LEU A 276 15.35 -11.89 -14.01
N LEU A 277 16.42 -11.42 -13.37
CA LEU A 277 17.51 -10.71 -14.04
C LEU A 277 18.40 -11.62 -14.91
N GLU A 278 18.42 -12.94 -14.65
CA GLU A 278 19.11 -13.92 -15.49
C GLU A 278 18.37 -14.21 -16.82
N LEU A 279 17.11 -13.80 -16.94
CA LEU A 279 16.30 -14.01 -18.14
C LEU A 279 16.79 -13.10 -19.29
N PRO A 280 16.61 -13.54 -20.57
CA PRO A 280 16.98 -12.72 -21.71
C PRO A 280 16.19 -11.40 -21.73
N THR A 281 16.82 -10.36 -22.22
CA THR A 281 16.16 -9.11 -22.65
C THR A 281 15.64 -9.29 -24.08
N ASP A 282 14.68 -8.48 -24.49
CA ASP A 282 14.20 -8.42 -25.89
C ASP A 282 15.30 -7.93 -26.82
#